data_625816f7b8af9308ad9ca4a47f438a2f
#
_entry.id   625816f7b8af9308ad9ca4a47f438a2f
#
_cell.length_a   1.000
_cell.length_b   1.000
_cell.length_c   1.000
_cell.angle_alpha   90.00
_cell.angle_beta   90.00
_cell.angle_gamma   90.00
#
_symmetry.space_group_name_H-M   'P 1'
#
loop_
_entity.id
_entity.type
_entity.pdbx_description
1 polymer ?
#
loop_
_entity_poly.entity_id
_entity_poly.type
_entity_poly.pdbx_seq_one_letter_code
_entity_poly.pdbx_strand_id
1 'polypeptide(L)'
;SRRLAEENDADLMLVASHRKGFLKRALMGSTTYELARSTMIPLLLNKDEDDEVTENLLDTVLIPTDFSRKSLEALNVIRSLREYVGKVLFVHVVEHSRNKHDYKEKYGSAKMFLQELVDEMKIFGIEADYRIAHGVASKKIAAICERDNVSLIMMTKTGADMTNGDDLGSTSENVVLNSDCAVMLLPAEDSDEEDTFS
;
A
#
# COMPACT_ATOMS: atom_id res chain seq x y z
N SER A 1 -2.35 22.30 5.32
CA SER A 1 -2.98 20.98 5.64
C SER A 1 -2.14 20.13 6.57
N ARG A 2 -0.83 19.94 6.36
CA ARG A 2 0.06 19.26 7.33
C ARG A 2 -0.01 19.93 8.70
N ARG A 3 0.15 21.25 8.75
CA ARG A 3 0.06 22.06 9.96
C ARG A 3 -1.27 21.90 10.68
N LEU A 4 -2.39 21.79 9.95
CA LEU A 4 -3.71 21.55 10.54
C LEU A 4 -3.83 20.14 11.16
N ALA A 5 -3.21 19.13 10.56
CA ALA A 5 -3.22 17.78 11.12
C ALA A 5 -2.40 17.71 12.41
N GLU A 6 -1.22 18.36 12.42
CA GLU A 6 -0.35 18.47 13.61
C GLU A 6 -1.02 19.30 14.73
N GLU A 7 -1.72 20.39 14.39
CA GLU A 7 -2.44 21.24 15.36
C GLU A 7 -3.69 20.55 15.97
N ASN A 8 -4.20 19.48 15.35
CA ASN A 8 -5.42 18.76 15.80
C ASN A 8 -5.15 17.31 16.26
N ASP A 9 -3.88 16.93 16.44
CA ASP A 9 -3.48 15.55 16.82
C ASP A 9 -4.20 14.47 15.99
N ALA A 10 -4.24 14.66 14.66
CA ALA A 10 -4.96 13.78 13.77
C ALA A 10 -4.20 12.47 13.53
N ASP A 11 -4.86 11.33 13.72
CA ASP A 11 -4.32 10.00 13.48
C ASP A 11 -4.42 9.55 12.01
N LEU A 12 -5.25 10.21 11.22
CA LEU A 12 -5.51 9.89 9.81
C LEU A 12 -5.90 11.15 9.04
N MET A 13 -5.38 11.30 7.84
CA MET A 13 -5.83 12.31 6.88
C MET A 13 -6.62 11.65 5.76
N LEU A 14 -7.83 12.16 5.51
CA LEU A 14 -8.66 11.71 4.38
C LEU A 14 -8.69 12.78 3.30
N VAL A 15 -8.39 12.39 2.07
CA VAL A 15 -8.50 13.24 0.89
C VAL A 15 -9.41 12.57 -0.14
N ALA A 16 -10.52 13.22 -0.46
CA ALA A 16 -11.38 12.80 -1.56
C ALA A 16 -10.90 13.44 -2.87
N SER A 17 -10.72 12.64 -3.90
CA SER A 17 -10.37 13.09 -5.25
C SER A 17 -11.56 12.94 -6.16
N HIS A 18 -12.26 14.05 -6.45
CA HIS A 18 -13.36 14.04 -7.41
C HIS A 18 -12.82 13.97 -8.84
N ARG A 19 -13.03 12.85 -9.50
CA ARG A 19 -12.74 12.68 -10.93
C ARG A 19 -13.94 13.19 -11.74
N LYS A 20 -13.97 14.46 -12.12
CA LYS A 20 -14.94 14.96 -13.11
C LYS A 20 -14.37 14.81 -14.52
N GLY A 21 -14.92 13.87 -15.31
CA GLY A 21 -14.79 13.86 -16.75
C GLY A 21 -13.75 12.92 -17.35
N PHE A 22 -13.74 12.84 -18.67
CA PHE A 22 -13.08 11.94 -19.62
C PHE A 22 -11.54 11.73 -19.49
N LEU A 23 -10.88 12.36 -18.56
CA LEU A 23 -9.44 12.21 -18.30
C LEU A 23 -9.19 11.17 -17.21
N LYS A 24 -9.36 9.89 -17.54
CA LYS A 24 -9.07 8.72 -16.68
C LYS A 24 -7.62 8.63 -16.16
N ARG A 25 -6.77 9.60 -16.44
CA ARG A 25 -5.37 9.73 -16.01
C ARG A 25 -5.06 11.15 -15.56
N ALA A 26 -5.99 11.79 -14.90
CA ALA A 26 -5.77 13.14 -14.43
C ALA A 26 -5.04 13.13 -13.10
N LEU A 27 -3.78 13.46 -13.17
CA LEU A 27 -3.01 14.29 -12.25
C LEU A 27 -3.60 14.34 -10.82
N MET A 28 -2.98 13.60 -9.93
CA MET A 28 -3.01 13.96 -8.52
C MET A 28 -2.76 15.48 -8.47
N GLY A 29 -3.71 16.26 -7.97
CA GLY A 29 -3.53 17.70 -7.87
C GLY A 29 -2.23 17.99 -7.09
N SER A 30 -1.56 19.09 -7.41
CA SER A 30 -0.31 19.47 -6.74
C SER A 30 -0.43 19.41 -5.21
N THR A 31 -1.57 19.81 -4.66
CA THR A 31 -1.86 19.77 -3.23
C THR A 31 -1.91 18.34 -2.69
N THR A 32 -2.58 17.41 -3.38
CA THR A 32 -2.66 16.00 -2.97
C THR A 32 -1.28 15.33 -3.06
N TYR A 33 -0.50 15.65 -4.09
CA TYR A 33 0.87 15.17 -4.24
C TYR A 33 1.77 15.65 -3.11
N GLU A 34 1.73 16.94 -2.80
CA GLU A 34 2.49 17.51 -1.69
C GLU A 34 2.06 16.91 -0.34
N LEU A 35 0.77 16.62 -0.15
CA LEU A 35 0.29 15.92 1.03
C LEU A 35 0.83 14.50 1.11
N ALA A 36 0.71 13.72 0.04
CA ALA A 36 1.20 12.35 -0.01
C ALA A 36 2.70 12.27 0.28
N ARG A 37 3.45 13.27 -0.18
CA ARG A 37 4.89 13.37 0.03
C ARG A 37 5.24 13.78 1.47
N SER A 38 4.57 14.80 2.00
CA SER A 38 4.97 15.48 3.24
C SER A 38 4.28 14.99 4.51
N THR A 39 3.23 14.16 4.42
CA THR A 39 2.51 13.72 5.61
C THR A 39 3.31 12.71 6.43
N MET A 40 3.23 12.87 7.75
CA MET A 40 3.82 11.97 8.74
C MET A 40 2.76 11.10 9.42
N ILE A 41 1.52 11.23 9.02
CA ILE A 41 0.39 10.38 9.47
C ILE A 41 -0.19 9.62 8.28
N PRO A 42 -0.92 8.51 8.50
CA PRO A 42 -1.61 7.80 7.42
C PRO A 42 -2.47 8.73 6.58
N LEU A 43 -2.40 8.57 5.25
CA LEU A 43 -3.16 9.34 4.28
C LEU A 43 -4.04 8.41 3.45
N LEU A 44 -5.36 8.53 3.61
CA LEU A 44 -6.34 7.82 2.79
C LEU A 44 -6.78 8.69 1.61
N LEU A 45 -6.51 8.20 0.41
CA LEU A 45 -6.92 8.80 -0.85
C LEU A 45 -8.12 8.02 -1.37
N ASN A 46 -9.33 8.59 -1.24
CA ASN A 46 -10.53 8.02 -1.82
C ASN A 46 -10.75 8.56 -3.24
N LYS A 47 -11.09 7.66 -4.17
CA LYS A 47 -11.22 7.96 -5.61
C LYS A 47 -12.62 7.69 -6.16
N ASP A 48 -13.59 7.40 -5.31
CA ASP A 48 -14.95 7.12 -5.76
C ASP A 48 -15.56 8.32 -6.46
N GLU A 49 -16.15 8.07 -7.65
CA GLU A 49 -16.80 9.08 -8.50
C GLU A 49 -18.23 9.36 -8.07
N ASP A 50 -18.87 8.42 -7.41
CA ASP A 50 -20.23 8.52 -6.92
C ASP A 50 -20.22 8.71 -5.40
N ASP A 51 -21.20 9.49 -4.89
CA ASP A 51 -21.43 9.68 -3.44
C ASP A 51 -21.86 8.37 -2.72
N GLU A 52 -21.82 7.23 -3.41
CA GLU A 52 -21.96 5.91 -2.81
C GLU A 52 -20.66 5.60 -2.05
N VAL A 53 -20.70 5.86 -0.76
CA VAL A 53 -19.68 5.37 0.18
C VAL A 53 -19.53 3.88 -0.05
N THR A 54 -18.35 3.43 -0.49
CA THR A 54 -18.02 2.01 -0.55
C THR A 54 -18.35 1.42 0.82
N GLU A 55 -19.42 0.63 0.91
CA GLU A 55 -20.03 0.22 2.18
C GLU A 55 -19.04 -0.46 3.12
N ASN A 56 -17.93 -0.98 2.57
CA ASN A 56 -16.85 -1.54 3.38
C ASN A 56 -15.47 -1.34 2.72
N LEU A 57 -14.79 -0.27 3.05
CA LEU A 57 -13.44 0.04 2.56
C LEU A 57 -12.41 -1.06 2.93
N LEU A 58 -12.66 -1.83 3.99
CA LEU A 58 -11.78 -2.87 4.49
C LEU A 58 -12.22 -4.29 4.07
N ASP A 59 -13.15 -4.42 3.13
CA ASP A 59 -13.65 -5.73 2.69
C ASP A 59 -12.52 -6.58 2.08
N THR A 60 -11.77 -6.02 1.14
CA THR A 60 -10.57 -6.65 0.59
C THR A 60 -9.42 -5.64 0.56
N VAL A 61 -8.45 -5.81 1.43
CA VAL A 61 -7.27 -4.95 1.54
C VAL A 61 -6.08 -5.60 0.83
N LEU A 62 -5.55 -4.93 -0.21
CA LEU A 62 -4.35 -5.35 -0.91
C LEU A 62 -3.12 -4.70 -0.27
N ILE A 63 -2.13 -5.51 0.08
CA ILE A 63 -0.85 -5.07 0.64
C ILE A 63 0.27 -5.47 -0.32
N PRO A 64 0.83 -4.52 -1.10
CA PRO A 64 2.03 -4.78 -1.87
C PRO A 64 3.23 -4.89 -0.94
N THR A 65 4.10 -5.85 -1.18
CA THR A 65 5.31 -6.04 -0.39
C THR A 65 6.53 -6.37 -1.25
N ASP A 66 7.64 -5.73 -0.92
CA ASP A 66 8.99 -6.06 -1.39
C ASP A 66 9.79 -6.84 -0.31
N PHE A 67 9.09 -7.26 0.75
CA PHE A 67 9.62 -7.91 1.94
C PHE A 67 10.54 -7.04 2.80
N SER A 68 10.65 -5.77 2.52
CA SER A 68 11.33 -4.82 3.40
C SER A 68 10.54 -4.62 4.70
N ARG A 69 11.23 -4.26 5.78
CA ARG A 69 10.58 -3.93 7.05
C ARG A 69 9.51 -2.84 6.87
N LYS A 70 9.81 -1.81 6.08
CA LYS A 70 8.87 -0.73 5.77
C LYS A 70 7.59 -1.26 5.13
N SER A 71 7.68 -2.13 4.11
CA SER A 71 6.49 -2.65 3.43
C SER A 71 5.60 -3.52 4.34
N LEU A 72 6.15 -4.03 5.44
CA LEU A 72 5.43 -4.85 6.42
C LEU A 72 4.76 -4.03 7.54
N GLU A 73 4.98 -2.72 7.61
CA GLU A 73 4.31 -1.86 8.61
C GLU A 73 2.78 -1.87 8.49
N ALA A 74 2.26 -2.08 7.28
CA ALA A 74 0.83 -2.26 7.03
C ALA A 74 0.21 -3.39 7.88
N LEU A 75 0.99 -4.41 8.26
CA LEU A 75 0.51 -5.51 9.09
C LEU A 75 0.07 -5.05 10.49
N ASN A 76 0.76 -4.06 11.06
CA ASN A 76 0.40 -3.51 12.37
C ASN A 76 -0.97 -2.84 12.32
N VAL A 77 -1.24 -2.09 11.25
CA VAL A 77 -2.54 -1.46 11.02
C VAL A 77 -3.62 -2.52 10.83
N ILE A 78 -3.37 -3.54 10.00
CA ILE A 78 -4.32 -4.65 9.76
C ILE A 78 -4.65 -5.40 11.05
N ARG A 79 -3.64 -5.70 11.87
CA ARG A 79 -3.86 -6.38 13.17
C ARG A 79 -4.73 -5.56 14.11
N SER A 80 -4.53 -4.24 14.13
CA SER A 80 -5.34 -3.32 14.94
C SER A 80 -6.80 -3.23 14.46
N LEU A 81 -7.02 -3.39 13.16
CA LEU A 81 -8.32 -3.32 12.49
C LEU A 81 -8.93 -4.71 12.21
N ARG A 82 -8.40 -5.80 12.79
CA ARG A 82 -8.75 -7.18 12.44
C ARG A 82 -10.24 -7.51 12.45
N GLU A 83 -11.02 -6.85 13.30
CA GLU A 83 -12.47 -7.08 13.42
C GLU A 83 -13.28 -6.48 12.26
N TYR A 84 -12.66 -5.57 11.50
CA TYR A 84 -13.28 -4.84 10.38
C TYR A 84 -12.76 -5.28 9.02
N VAL A 85 -11.61 -5.98 8.99
CA VAL A 85 -10.99 -6.43 7.74
C VAL A 85 -11.63 -7.75 7.31
N GLY A 86 -12.21 -7.77 6.11
CA GLY A 86 -12.78 -8.98 5.53
C GLY A 86 -11.69 -9.93 5.05
N LYS A 87 -10.79 -9.44 4.19
CA LYS A 87 -9.71 -10.23 3.60
C LYS A 87 -8.46 -9.39 3.34
N VAL A 88 -7.28 -10.01 3.50
CA VAL A 88 -5.99 -9.42 3.08
C VAL A 88 -5.46 -10.15 1.84
N LEU A 89 -5.05 -9.38 0.84
CA LEU A 89 -4.41 -9.88 -0.37
C LEU A 89 -2.96 -9.35 -0.45
N PHE A 90 -1.99 -10.19 -0.13
CA PHE A 90 -0.58 -9.84 -0.31
C PHE A 90 -0.17 -9.91 -1.78
N VAL A 91 0.58 -8.93 -2.25
CA VAL A 91 1.08 -8.89 -3.63
C VAL A 91 2.57 -8.64 -3.66
N HIS A 92 3.31 -9.56 -4.27
CA HIS A 92 4.71 -9.35 -4.61
C HIS A 92 4.91 -9.34 -6.12
N VAL A 93 5.73 -8.41 -6.61
CA VAL A 93 6.04 -8.30 -8.05
C VAL A 93 7.53 -8.52 -8.27
N VAL A 94 7.87 -9.56 -8.99
CA VAL A 94 9.23 -9.80 -9.47
C VAL A 94 9.48 -8.86 -10.66
N GLU A 95 10.14 -7.73 -10.42
CA GLU A 95 10.34 -6.72 -11.48
C GLU A 95 11.43 -7.12 -12.46
N HIS A 96 12.55 -7.62 -11.94
CA HIS A 96 13.73 -7.95 -12.74
C HIS A 96 14.16 -9.39 -12.51
N SER A 97 14.38 -10.10 -13.61
CA SER A 97 15.02 -11.42 -13.62
C SER A 97 15.99 -11.53 -14.79
N ARG A 98 17.21 -11.95 -14.50
CA ARG A 98 18.28 -12.08 -15.51
C ARG A 98 18.01 -13.19 -16.52
N ASN A 99 17.35 -14.24 -16.07
CA ASN A 99 17.00 -15.42 -16.85
C ASN A 99 15.90 -16.23 -16.15
N LYS A 100 15.45 -17.33 -16.79
CA LYS A 100 14.40 -18.20 -16.27
C LYS A 100 14.75 -18.87 -14.93
N HIS A 101 16.03 -19.12 -14.67
CA HIS A 101 16.48 -19.73 -13.41
C HIS A 101 16.37 -18.71 -12.27
N ASP A 102 16.92 -17.52 -12.44
CA ASP A 102 16.82 -16.39 -11.52
C ASP A 102 15.33 -16.04 -11.18
N TYR A 103 14.48 -16.07 -12.21
CA TYR A 103 13.03 -15.90 -11.98
C TYR A 103 12.44 -16.98 -11.07
N LYS A 104 12.79 -18.25 -11.32
CA LYS A 104 12.29 -19.36 -10.49
C LYS A 104 12.74 -19.27 -9.03
N GLU A 105 13.98 -18.85 -8.80
CA GLU A 105 14.51 -18.65 -7.44
C GLU A 105 13.75 -17.53 -6.73
N LYS A 106 13.62 -16.35 -7.37
CA LYS A 106 12.87 -15.22 -6.82
C LYS A 106 11.40 -15.57 -6.57
N TYR A 107 10.78 -16.28 -7.49
CA TYR A 107 9.40 -16.75 -7.33
C TYR A 107 9.28 -17.73 -6.15
N GLY A 108 10.21 -18.66 -6.02
CA GLY A 108 10.23 -19.64 -4.91
C GLY A 108 10.38 -18.97 -3.55
N SER A 109 11.33 -18.03 -3.43
CA SER A 109 11.53 -17.25 -2.20
C SER A 109 10.31 -16.40 -1.88
N ALA A 110 9.77 -15.70 -2.86
CA ALA A 110 8.57 -14.88 -2.68
C ALA A 110 7.36 -15.71 -2.22
N LYS A 111 7.20 -16.92 -2.79
CA LYS A 111 6.13 -17.84 -2.39
C LYS A 111 6.24 -18.24 -0.92
N MET A 112 7.45 -18.53 -0.43
CA MET A 112 7.67 -18.90 0.97
C MET A 112 7.31 -17.75 1.90
N PHE A 113 7.86 -16.56 1.67
CA PHE A 113 7.57 -15.39 2.50
C PHE A 113 6.09 -15.00 2.50
N LEU A 114 5.44 -15.03 1.33
CA LEU A 114 4.01 -14.72 1.24
C LEU A 114 3.15 -15.75 1.97
N GLN A 115 3.54 -17.02 1.93
CA GLN A 115 2.84 -18.07 2.68
C GLN A 115 2.97 -17.86 4.18
N GLU A 116 4.13 -17.44 4.66
CA GLU A 116 4.35 -17.10 6.08
C GLU A 116 3.44 -15.93 6.49
N LEU A 117 3.32 -14.88 5.67
CA LEU A 117 2.42 -13.76 5.93
C LEU A 117 0.94 -14.19 5.98
N VAL A 118 0.53 -15.05 5.05
CA VAL A 118 -0.84 -15.60 5.03
C VAL A 118 -1.10 -16.43 6.29
N ASP A 119 -0.16 -17.27 6.68
CA ASP A 119 -0.32 -18.12 7.88
C ASP A 119 -0.32 -17.29 9.15
N GLU A 120 0.45 -16.19 9.20
CA GLU A 120 0.41 -15.21 10.28
C GLU A 120 -0.98 -14.55 10.38
N MET A 121 -1.56 -14.11 9.27
CA MET A 121 -2.90 -13.50 9.28
C MET A 121 -3.96 -14.47 9.81
N LYS A 122 -3.87 -15.75 9.49
CA LYS A 122 -4.76 -16.79 10.02
C LYS A 122 -4.70 -16.91 11.54
N ILE A 123 -3.53 -16.70 12.16
CA ILE A 123 -3.39 -16.71 13.63
C ILE A 123 -4.22 -15.59 14.25
N PHE A 124 -4.34 -14.45 13.55
CA PHE A 124 -5.17 -13.32 13.99
C PHE A 124 -6.64 -13.46 13.58
N GLY A 125 -7.03 -14.57 12.95
CA GLY A 125 -8.40 -14.81 12.49
C GLY A 125 -8.78 -14.04 11.22
N ILE A 126 -7.80 -13.53 10.47
CA ILE A 126 -8.00 -12.75 9.25
C ILE A 126 -7.85 -13.67 8.04
N GLU A 127 -8.85 -13.66 7.13
CA GLU A 127 -8.71 -14.34 5.85
C GLU A 127 -7.61 -13.66 5.03
N ALA A 128 -6.69 -14.46 4.47
CA ALA A 128 -5.61 -13.93 3.65
C ALA A 128 -5.26 -14.87 2.48
N ASP A 129 -4.80 -14.25 1.40
CA ASP A 129 -4.30 -14.92 0.19
C ASP A 129 -3.14 -14.11 -0.39
N TYR A 130 -2.47 -14.61 -1.42
CA TYR A 130 -1.41 -13.86 -2.07
C TYR A 130 -1.40 -13.99 -3.58
N ARG A 131 -0.73 -13.05 -4.24
CA ARG A 131 -0.42 -13.08 -5.68
C ARG A 131 1.06 -12.77 -5.89
N ILE A 132 1.67 -13.50 -6.83
CA ILE A 132 3.00 -13.19 -7.35
C ILE A 132 2.85 -12.81 -8.81
N ALA A 133 3.31 -11.63 -9.17
CA ALA A 133 3.29 -11.13 -10.54
C ALA A 133 4.71 -10.88 -11.07
N HIS A 134 4.84 -10.68 -12.37
CA HIS A 134 6.11 -10.33 -13.01
C HIS A 134 5.93 -9.10 -13.88
N GLY A 135 6.87 -8.15 -13.78
CA GLY A 135 6.89 -6.92 -14.55
C GLY A 135 6.91 -5.67 -13.68
N VAL A 136 6.41 -4.54 -14.15
CA VAL A 136 6.41 -3.26 -13.43
C VAL A 136 5.43 -3.30 -12.25
N ALA A 137 5.92 -3.10 -11.03
CA ALA A 137 5.16 -3.28 -9.79
C ALA A 137 3.86 -2.47 -9.79
N SER A 138 3.91 -1.17 -10.02
CA SER A 138 2.73 -0.30 -10.01
C SER A 138 1.63 -0.73 -10.98
N LYS A 139 2.01 -1.18 -12.18
CA LYS A 139 1.06 -1.67 -13.19
C LYS A 139 0.40 -2.99 -12.77
N LYS A 140 1.19 -3.88 -12.16
CA LYS A 140 0.68 -5.18 -11.72
C LYS A 140 -0.22 -5.04 -10.50
N ILE A 141 0.12 -4.17 -9.57
CA ILE A 141 -0.72 -3.85 -8.41
C ILE A 141 -2.07 -3.29 -8.87
N ALA A 142 -2.08 -2.30 -9.76
CA ALA A 142 -3.32 -1.72 -10.28
C ALA A 142 -4.19 -2.76 -11.02
N ALA A 143 -3.59 -3.61 -11.85
CA ALA A 143 -4.31 -4.67 -12.55
C ALA A 143 -4.87 -5.76 -11.62
N ILE A 144 -4.18 -6.07 -10.52
CA ILE A 144 -4.67 -7.01 -9.51
C ILE A 144 -5.81 -6.38 -8.71
N CYS A 145 -5.70 -5.08 -8.37
CA CYS A 145 -6.76 -4.33 -7.70
C CYS A 145 -8.09 -4.44 -8.45
N GLU A 146 -8.09 -4.20 -9.75
CA GLU A 146 -9.27 -4.31 -10.59
C GLU A 146 -9.79 -5.76 -10.70
N ARG A 147 -8.89 -6.70 -10.97
CA ARG A 147 -9.26 -8.12 -11.19
C ARG A 147 -9.84 -8.80 -9.95
N ASP A 148 -9.27 -8.53 -8.77
CA ASP A 148 -9.63 -9.20 -7.52
C ASP A 148 -10.61 -8.36 -6.67
N ASN A 149 -11.23 -7.30 -7.25
CA ASN A 149 -12.20 -6.40 -6.61
C ASN A 149 -11.69 -5.87 -5.25
N VAL A 150 -10.49 -5.33 -5.25
CA VAL A 150 -9.86 -4.77 -4.06
C VAL A 150 -10.55 -3.47 -3.66
N SER A 151 -10.91 -3.33 -2.39
CA SER A 151 -11.53 -2.12 -1.85
C SER A 151 -10.49 -1.05 -1.50
N LEU A 152 -9.33 -1.49 -0.96
CA LEU A 152 -8.27 -0.61 -0.50
C LEU A 152 -6.90 -1.18 -0.83
N ILE A 153 -6.01 -0.36 -1.38
CA ILE A 153 -4.57 -0.65 -1.37
C ILE A 153 -3.96 0.03 -0.13
N MET A 154 -3.30 -0.74 0.72
CA MET A 154 -2.58 -0.22 1.89
C MET A 154 -1.08 -0.44 1.70
N MET A 155 -0.30 0.64 1.64
CA MET A 155 1.13 0.56 1.40
C MET A 155 1.88 1.72 2.05
N THR A 156 3.17 1.55 2.29
CA THR A 156 4.03 2.64 2.75
C THR A 156 4.37 3.62 1.64
N LYS A 157 4.66 4.86 2.00
CA LYS A 157 5.08 5.89 1.05
C LYS A 157 6.34 5.48 0.29
N THR A 158 7.28 4.81 0.96
CA THR A 158 8.58 4.40 0.44
C THR A 158 8.82 2.91 0.66
N GLY A 159 9.56 2.28 -0.26
CA GLY A 159 10.05 0.91 -0.13
C GLY A 159 11.51 0.85 0.36
N ALA A 160 12.16 -0.30 0.12
CA ALA A 160 13.53 -0.60 0.57
C ALA A 160 14.60 0.39 0.08
N ASP A 161 14.43 0.93 -1.13
CA ASP A 161 15.50 1.69 -1.82
C ASP A 161 15.59 3.17 -1.39
N MET A 162 14.69 3.66 -0.54
CA MET A 162 14.64 5.07 -0.15
C MET A 162 15.11 5.26 1.30
N THR A 163 16.19 6.01 1.47
CA THR A 163 16.80 6.33 2.77
C THR A 163 16.17 7.54 3.47
N ASN A 164 15.47 8.40 2.72
CA ASN A 164 14.81 9.58 3.30
C ASN A 164 13.30 9.37 3.32
N GLY A 165 12.70 9.33 4.52
CA GLY A 165 11.25 9.14 4.73
C GLY A 165 10.36 10.27 4.17
N ASP A 166 10.94 11.38 3.75
CA ASP A 166 10.23 12.57 3.28
C ASP A 166 9.78 12.52 1.81
N ASP A 167 10.16 11.51 1.04
CA ASP A 167 9.78 11.40 -0.37
C ASP A 167 8.76 10.28 -0.62
N LEU A 168 7.99 10.44 -1.69
CA LEU A 168 7.07 9.40 -2.18
C LEU A 168 7.80 8.50 -3.18
N GLY A 169 7.85 7.20 -2.89
CA GLY A 169 8.48 6.22 -3.77
C GLY A 169 7.79 6.11 -5.12
N SER A 170 8.54 5.86 -6.17
CA SER A 170 8.02 5.78 -7.56
C SER A 170 6.90 4.76 -7.73
N THR A 171 6.96 3.62 -7.03
CA THR A 171 5.89 2.62 -7.04
C THR A 171 4.63 3.17 -6.39
N SER A 172 4.74 3.77 -5.21
CA SER A 172 3.62 4.33 -4.46
C SER A 172 2.96 5.48 -5.22
N GLU A 173 3.76 6.39 -5.79
CA GLU A 173 3.27 7.46 -6.66
C GLU A 173 2.48 6.91 -7.85
N ASN A 174 3.06 5.95 -8.57
CA ASN A 174 2.40 5.37 -9.73
C ASN A 174 1.16 4.53 -9.38
N VAL A 175 1.11 3.88 -8.22
CA VAL A 175 -0.10 3.20 -7.72
C VAL A 175 -1.19 4.23 -7.44
N VAL A 176 -0.87 5.30 -6.72
CA VAL A 176 -1.81 6.39 -6.45
C VAL A 176 -2.36 7.00 -7.75
N LEU A 177 -1.51 7.18 -8.76
CA LEU A 177 -1.95 7.77 -10.04
C LEU A 177 -2.80 6.83 -10.90
N ASN A 178 -2.55 5.53 -10.86
CA ASN A 178 -3.07 4.59 -11.87
C ASN A 178 -4.07 3.55 -11.32
N SER A 179 -4.21 3.37 -10.00
CA SER A 179 -5.24 2.49 -9.45
C SER A 179 -6.60 3.19 -9.45
N ASP A 180 -7.66 2.43 -9.58
CA ASP A 180 -9.05 2.94 -9.50
C ASP A 180 -9.64 2.79 -8.10
N CYS A 181 -9.07 1.95 -7.23
CA CYS A 181 -9.49 1.80 -5.85
C CYS A 181 -8.86 2.84 -4.91
N ALA A 182 -9.39 2.95 -3.70
CA ALA A 182 -8.83 3.77 -2.64
C ALA A 182 -7.38 3.34 -2.31
N VAL A 183 -6.54 4.28 -1.91
CA VAL A 183 -5.15 4.03 -1.51
C VAL A 183 -4.89 4.66 -0.15
N MET A 184 -4.42 3.85 0.80
CA MET A 184 -3.89 4.32 2.07
C MET A 184 -2.37 4.29 2.02
N LEU A 185 -1.77 5.47 2.15
CA LEU A 185 -0.33 5.63 2.29
C LEU A 185 0.02 5.72 3.77
N LEU A 186 0.86 4.80 4.24
CA LEU A 186 1.41 4.83 5.58
C LEU A 186 2.73 5.60 5.58
N PRO A 187 3.02 6.43 6.60
CA PRO A 187 4.35 6.98 6.77
C PRO A 187 5.34 5.82 6.94
N ALA A 188 6.54 5.96 6.38
CA ALA A 188 7.62 5.04 6.71
C ALA A 188 8.27 5.54 8.00
N GLU A 189 8.28 4.73 9.05
CA GLU A 189 9.07 5.05 10.24
C GLU A 189 10.56 4.97 9.89
N ASP A 190 11.30 6.04 10.14
CA ASP A 190 12.75 5.99 10.07
C ASP A 190 13.24 5.15 11.24
N SER A 191 13.76 3.97 10.94
CA SER A 191 14.34 3.05 11.93
C SER A 191 15.74 3.51 12.35
N ASP A 192 15.85 4.69 12.93
CA ASP A 192 17.08 5.19 13.58
C ASP A 192 17.10 4.93 15.10
N GLU A 193 16.50 3.84 15.55
CA GLU A 193 16.88 3.26 16.84
C GLU A 193 17.73 2.01 16.56
N GLU A 194 19.04 2.23 16.43
CA GLU A 194 20.04 1.20 16.71
C GLU A 194 19.71 0.63 18.09
N ASP A 195 19.31 -0.64 18.12
CA ASP A 195 19.33 -1.44 19.34
C ASP A 195 20.76 -1.48 19.89
N THR A 196 21.13 -0.45 20.64
CA THR A 196 22.27 -0.47 21.54
C THR A 196 21.90 -1.32 22.75
N PHE A 197 21.82 -2.64 22.54
CA PHE A 197 21.99 -3.58 23.64
C PHE A 197 23.47 -3.80 23.87
N SER A 198 23.99 -3.08 24.87
CA SER A 198 25.28 -3.38 25.53
C SER A 198 25.09 -4.54 26.49
#